data_67b0835294f574f2472491c131d1576b
#
_entry.id   67b0835294f574f2472491c131d1576b
#
_cell.length_a   1.000
_cell.length_b   1.000
_cell.length_c   1.000
_cell.angle_alpha   90.00
_cell.angle_beta   90.00
_cell.angle_gamma   90.00
#
_symmetry.space_group_name_H-M   'P 1'
#
loop_
_entity.id
_entity.type
_entity.pdbx_description
1 polymer ?
#
loop_
_entity_poly.entity_id
_entity_poly.type
_entity_poly.pdbx_seq_one_letter_code
_entity_poly.pdbx_strand_id
1 'polypeptide(L)'
;MAQAKGKTEGNDKGAKKDAIALLKADHRQVEEWFEQFEKTESEAKKQDLATKICDALTVHATIEEEIFYPAFLEATDDKDIHHEAEIEHEAAKRLIAEIQASSPDDEYFGSKVKVLSEMIKHHVKEEEQPDGMFAEARDSEMDLKALGEQMAERKAELEGGSDDSDEGDDESPKGKKSDKGRDSVRASKR
;
A
#
# COMPACT_ATOMS: atom_id res chain seq x y z
N MET A 1 42.60 -33.09 -20.96
CA MET A 1 41.23 -33.44 -20.58
C MET A 1 40.68 -32.32 -19.66
N ALA A 2 39.87 -31.43 -20.22
CA ALA A 2 39.29 -30.33 -19.52
C ALA A 2 37.87 -30.72 -19.08
N GLN A 3 37.62 -30.76 -17.77
CA GLN A 3 36.30 -30.99 -17.22
C GLN A 3 35.54 -29.66 -17.12
N ALA A 4 34.48 -29.52 -17.88
CA ALA A 4 33.54 -28.43 -17.79
C ALA A 4 32.70 -28.56 -16.49
N LYS A 5 32.82 -27.58 -15.61
CA LYS A 5 31.91 -27.41 -14.47
C LYS A 5 30.57 -26.89 -14.99
N GLY A 6 29.57 -27.75 -14.98
CA GLY A 6 28.18 -27.36 -15.21
C GLY A 6 27.70 -26.42 -14.10
N LYS A 7 27.26 -25.23 -14.51
CA LYS A 7 26.59 -24.24 -13.67
C LYS A 7 25.14 -24.69 -13.55
N THR A 8 24.76 -25.25 -12.43
CA THR A 8 23.36 -25.51 -12.11
C THR A 8 22.70 -24.14 -11.78
N GLU A 9 21.95 -23.63 -12.74
CA GLU A 9 21.01 -22.57 -12.48
C GLU A 9 19.84 -23.18 -11.69
N GLY A 10 19.84 -22.95 -10.37
CA GLY A 10 18.76 -23.33 -9.49
C GLY A 10 17.49 -22.58 -9.89
N ASN A 11 16.48 -23.32 -10.30
CA ASN A 11 15.12 -22.83 -10.52
C ASN A 11 14.48 -22.51 -9.15
N ASP A 12 14.66 -21.28 -8.66
CA ASP A 12 14.02 -20.79 -7.45
C ASP A 12 12.65 -20.18 -7.78
N LYS A 13 11.80 -20.97 -8.44
CA LYS A 13 10.39 -20.61 -8.63
C LYS A 13 9.56 -21.38 -7.61
N GLY A 14 9.40 -20.81 -6.41
CA GLY A 14 8.41 -21.32 -5.47
C GLY A 14 8.76 -21.39 -4.00
N ALA A 15 9.93 -20.94 -3.55
CA ALA A 15 10.16 -20.77 -2.13
C ALA A 15 9.33 -19.57 -1.63
N LYS A 16 8.36 -19.82 -0.73
CA LYS A 16 7.66 -18.75 -0.04
C LYS A 16 8.69 -17.88 0.69
N LYS A 17 8.62 -16.57 0.50
CA LYS A 17 9.50 -15.62 1.19
C LYS A 17 9.18 -15.63 2.69
N ASP A 18 10.20 -15.53 3.53
CA ASP A 18 9.99 -15.21 4.93
C ASP A 18 9.49 -13.76 5.11
N ALA A 19 9.04 -13.40 6.31
CA ALA A 19 8.47 -12.09 6.60
C ALA A 19 9.42 -10.95 6.18
N ILE A 20 10.68 -11.03 6.56
CA ILE A 20 11.66 -10.00 6.25
C ILE A 20 11.94 -9.91 4.74
N ALA A 21 12.01 -11.04 4.05
CA ALA A 21 12.20 -11.05 2.60
C ALA A 21 10.99 -10.49 1.84
N LEU A 22 9.78 -10.64 2.39
CA LEU A 22 8.56 -10.04 1.88
C LEU A 22 8.61 -8.52 2.05
N LEU A 23 8.82 -8.03 3.27
CA LEU A 23 8.89 -6.60 3.59
C LEU A 23 9.96 -5.89 2.77
N LYS A 24 11.17 -6.45 2.71
CA LYS A 24 12.25 -5.88 1.86
C LYS A 24 11.91 -5.82 0.38
N ALA A 25 11.13 -6.77 -0.13
CA ALA A 25 10.69 -6.72 -1.53
C ALA A 25 9.73 -5.56 -1.76
N ASP A 26 8.84 -5.28 -0.81
CA ASP A 26 7.92 -4.16 -0.85
C ASP A 26 8.67 -2.82 -0.78
N HIS A 27 9.66 -2.70 0.10
CA HIS A 27 10.54 -1.53 0.17
C HIS A 27 11.19 -1.22 -1.19
N ARG A 28 11.81 -2.22 -1.83
CA ARG A 28 12.45 -2.03 -3.16
C ARG A 28 11.44 -1.61 -4.21
N GLN A 29 10.24 -2.18 -4.20
CA GLN A 29 9.20 -1.84 -5.16
C GLN A 29 8.74 -0.38 -5.01
N VAL A 30 8.53 0.08 -3.79
CA VAL A 30 8.11 1.46 -3.53
C VAL A 30 9.24 2.45 -3.82
N GLU A 31 10.49 2.12 -3.47
CA GLU A 31 11.67 2.92 -3.83
C GLU A 31 11.75 3.13 -5.35
N GLU A 32 11.55 2.07 -6.15
CA GLU A 32 11.55 2.15 -7.61
C GLU A 32 10.44 3.08 -8.13
N TRP A 33 9.25 3.04 -7.55
CA TRP A 33 8.15 3.92 -7.95
C TRP A 33 8.40 5.38 -7.57
N PHE A 34 8.99 5.65 -6.41
CA PHE A 34 9.43 7.00 -6.05
C PHE A 34 10.44 7.55 -7.04
N GLU A 35 11.43 6.75 -7.45
CA GLU A 35 12.39 7.16 -8.46
C GLU A 35 11.74 7.44 -9.83
N GLN A 36 10.75 6.62 -10.23
CA GLN A 36 9.98 6.86 -11.47
C GLN A 36 9.16 8.14 -11.36
N PHE A 37 8.57 8.42 -10.20
CA PHE A 37 7.81 9.65 -9.94
C PHE A 37 8.70 10.89 -10.09
N GLU A 38 9.90 10.88 -9.54
CA GLU A 38 10.84 12.00 -9.66
C GLU A 38 11.29 12.25 -11.10
N LYS A 39 11.38 11.21 -11.92
CA LYS A 39 11.90 11.28 -13.30
C LYS A 39 10.84 11.63 -14.34
N THR A 40 9.55 11.52 -14.03
CA THR A 40 8.48 11.78 -15.00
C THR A 40 7.97 13.20 -14.94
N GLU A 41 7.74 13.79 -16.13
CA GLU A 41 7.05 15.08 -16.28
C GLU A 41 5.55 14.93 -16.59
N SER A 42 5.08 13.70 -16.85
CA SER A 42 3.68 13.43 -17.18
C SER A 42 2.81 13.44 -15.92
N GLU A 43 1.84 14.35 -15.84
CA GLU A 43 0.89 14.45 -14.74
C GLU A 43 0.09 13.16 -14.54
N ALA A 44 -0.41 12.56 -15.64
CA ALA A 44 -1.12 11.28 -15.57
C ALA A 44 -0.24 10.18 -14.98
N LYS A 45 1.06 10.13 -15.33
CA LYS A 45 2.01 9.19 -14.78
C LYS A 45 2.33 9.47 -13.31
N LYS A 46 2.40 10.75 -12.93
CA LYS A 46 2.57 11.15 -11.53
C LYS A 46 1.39 10.69 -10.68
N GLN A 47 0.17 10.87 -11.18
CA GLN A 47 -1.04 10.40 -10.50
C GLN A 47 -1.02 8.88 -10.32
N ASP A 48 -0.78 8.12 -11.39
CA ASP A 48 -0.73 6.66 -11.33
C ASP A 48 0.32 6.14 -10.34
N LEU A 49 1.51 6.75 -10.36
CA LEU A 49 2.59 6.37 -9.45
C LEU A 49 2.29 6.73 -8.00
N ALA A 50 1.73 7.92 -7.75
CA ALA A 50 1.33 8.33 -6.40
C ALA A 50 0.26 7.40 -5.82
N THR A 51 -0.75 7.02 -6.63
CA THR A 51 -1.77 6.04 -6.24
C THR A 51 -1.12 4.70 -5.86
N LYS A 52 -0.29 4.14 -6.73
CA LYS A 52 0.40 2.87 -6.46
C LYS A 52 1.28 2.91 -5.21
N ILE A 53 2.00 4.01 -5.00
CA ILE A 53 2.83 4.22 -3.82
C ILE A 53 1.97 4.24 -2.56
N CYS A 54 0.90 5.04 -2.55
CA CYS A 54 0.01 5.19 -1.42
C CYS A 54 -0.68 3.87 -1.06
N ASP A 55 -1.20 3.15 -2.05
CA ASP A 55 -1.88 1.87 -1.85
C ASP A 55 -0.91 0.80 -1.32
N ALA A 56 0.28 0.69 -1.92
CA ALA A 56 1.28 -0.26 -1.46
C ALA A 56 1.79 0.03 -0.05
N LEU A 57 2.02 1.30 0.30
CA LEU A 57 2.44 1.69 1.65
C LEU A 57 1.33 1.44 2.69
N THR A 58 0.07 1.64 2.31
CA THR A 58 -1.07 1.33 3.19
C THR A 58 -1.15 -0.17 3.48
N VAL A 59 -1.02 -1.00 2.47
CA VAL A 59 -1.01 -2.46 2.62
C VAL A 59 0.19 -2.92 3.45
N HIS A 60 1.37 -2.40 3.15
CA HIS A 60 2.62 -2.71 3.85
C HIS A 60 2.52 -2.39 5.34
N ALA A 61 2.15 -1.15 5.71
CA ALA A 61 1.96 -0.77 7.10
C ALA A 61 0.91 -1.63 7.82
N THR A 62 -0.16 -2.01 7.12
CA THR A 62 -1.21 -2.86 7.70
C THR A 62 -0.68 -4.26 8.07
N ILE A 63 0.09 -4.91 7.18
CA ILE A 63 0.62 -6.26 7.50
C ILE A 63 1.70 -6.24 8.57
N GLU A 64 2.43 -5.14 8.73
CA GLU A 64 3.37 -4.96 9.83
C GLU A 64 2.66 -4.74 11.14
N GLU A 65 1.72 -3.83 11.21
CA GLU A 65 0.97 -3.50 12.43
C GLU A 65 0.06 -4.64 12.91
N GLU A 66 -0.53 -5.41 12.00
CA GLU A 66 -1.41 -6.51 12.36
C GLU A 66 -0.64 -7.81 12.70
N ILE A 67 0.54 -8.05 12.09
CA ILE A 67 1.19 -9.36 12.14
C ILE A 67 2.65 -9.27 12.63
N PHE A 68 3.49 -8.45 11.98
CA PHE A 68 4.92 -8.45 12.24
C PHE A 68 5.27 -7.80 13.59
N TYR A 69 4.78 -6.60 13.87
CA TYR A 69 5.10 -5.86 15.08
C TYR A 69 4.61 -6.55 16.37
N PRO A 70 3.39 -7.12 16.43
CA PRO A 70 2.97 -7.89 17.60
C PRO A 70 3.89 -9.08 17.89
N ALA A 71 4.31 -9.81 16.84
CA ALA A 71 5.23 -10.95 17.00
C ALA A 71 6.63 -10.49 17.39
N PHE A 72 7.10 -9.35 16.87
CA PHE A 72 8.38 -8.75 17.24
C PHE A 72 8.41 -8.37 18.72
N LEU A 73 7.40 -7.66 19.20
CA LEU A 73 7.29 -7.28 20.61
C LEU A 73 7.24 -8.48 21.55
N GLU A 74 6.53 -9.54 21.18
CA GLU A 74 6.45 -10.75 21.98
C GLU A 74 7.82 -11.44 22.10
N ALA A 75 8.61 -11.41 21.02
CA ALA A 75 9.88 -12.12 20.95
C ALA A 75 11.08 -11.33 21.48
N THR A 76 11.07 -9.98 21.40
CA THR A 76 12.22 -9.13 21.74
C THR A 76 12.00 -8.28 22.99
N ASP A 77 10.75 -7.91 23.31
CA ASP A 77 10.36 -6.89 24.32
C ASP A 77 10.98 -5.49 24.04
N ASP A 78 11.48 -5.25 22.82
CA ASP A 78 12.02 -3.94 22.41
C ASP A 78 10.88 -2.98 22.02
N LYS A 79 10.46 -2.20 23.03
CA LYS A 79 9.39 -1.22 22.88
C LYS A 79 9.83 0.06 22.20
N ASP A 80 11.09 0.41 22.30
CA ASP A 80 11.58 1.69 21.81
C ASP A 80 11.58 1.69 20.27
N ILE A 81 12.15 0.67 19.63
CA ILE A 81 12.11 0.48 18.17
C ILE A 81 10.66 0.39 17.66
N HIS A 82 9.81 -0.38 18.37
CA HIS A 82 8.41 -0.51 17.98
C HIS A 82 7.64 0.82 18.05
N HIS A 83 7.77 1.57 19.14
CA HIS A 83 7.07 2.86 19.28
C HIS A 83 7.52 3.90 18.25
N GLU A 84 8.80 3.88 17.88
CA GLU A 84 9.33 4.76 16.84
C GLU A 84 8.68 4.44 15.49
N ALA A 85 8.64 3.16 15.10
CA ALA A 85 7.98 2.70 13.88
C ALA A 85 6.48 3.05 13.84
N GLU A 86 5.75 2.90 14.97
CA GLU A 86 4.33 3.30 15.05
C GLU A 86 4.13 4.81 14.79
N ILE A 87 4.99 5.67 15.36
CA ILE A 87 4.91 7.12 15.17
C ILE A 87 5.19 7.49 13.71
N GLU A 88 6.17 6.85 13.08
CA GLU A 88 6.50 7.07 11.68
C GLU A 88 5.37 6.63 10.74
N HIS A 89 4.77 5.46 11.00
CA HIS A 89 3.60 4.98 10.27
C HIS A 89 2.42 5.96 10.37
N GLU A 90 2.09 6.45 11.56
CA GLU A 90 1.03 7.42 11.74
C GLU A 90 1.30 8.75 11.00
N ALA A 91 2.55 9.18 10.93
CA ALA A 91 2.91 10.36 10.16
C ALA A 91 2.81 10.10 8.65
N ALA A 92 3.25 8.93 8.17
CA ALA A 92 3.14 8.53 6.78
C ALA A 92 1.68 8.38 6.34
N LYS A 93 0.82 7.73 7.14
CA LYS A 93 -0.62 7.57 6.86
C LYS A 93 -1.34 8.92 6.67
N ARG A 94 -1.02 9.92 7.51
CA ARG A 94 -1.59 11.27 7.35
C ARG A 94 -1.19 11.89 6.02
N LEU A 95 0.07 11.77 5.64
CA LEU A 95 0.56 12.33 4.39
C LEU A 95 0.02 11.57 3.17
N ILE A 96 -0.13 10.25 3.26
CA ILE A 96 -0.80 9.41 2.27
C ILE A 96 -2.22 9.90 2.03
N ALA A 97 -3.01 10.10 3.10
CA ALA A 97 -4.38 10.61 2.98
C ALA A 97 -4.44 11.99 2.30
N GLU A 98 -3.48 12.88 2.60
CA GLU A 98 -3.38 14.17 1.93
C GLU A 98 -3.01 14.06 0.44
N ILE A 99 -2.15 13.12 0.06
CA ILE A 99 -1.78 12.86 -1.33
C ILE A 99 -2.98 12.31 -2.10
N GLN A 100 -3.68 11.33 -1.52
CA GLN A 100 -4.88 10.72 -2.12
C GLN A 100 -6.03 11.73 -2.29
N ALA A 101 -6.13 12.73 -1.43
CA ALA A 101 -7.12 13.81 -1.53
C ALA A 101 -6.71 14.95 -2.49
N SER A 102 -5.53 14.87 -3.12
CA SER A 102 -4.98 15.90 -4.01
C SER A 102 -4.72 15.35 -5.42
N SER A 103 -4.35 16.23 -6.34
CA SER A 103 -4.05 15.88 -7.73
C SER A 103 -2.73 16.49 -8.19
N PRO A 104 -2.14 16.04 -9.30
CA PRO A 104 -0.90 16.61 -9.84
C PRO A 104 -0.94 18.11 -10.14
N ASP A 105 -2.14 18.68 -10.33
CA ASP A 105 -2.35 20.11 -10.56
C ASP A 105 -2.22 20.94 -9.27
N ASP A 106 -2.24 20.30 -8.10
CA ASP A 106 -2.07 20.97 -6.81
C ASP A 106 -0.61 21.40 -6.61
N GLU A 107 -0.40 22.63 -6.21
CA GLU A 107 0.93 23.23 -6.01
C GLU A 107 1.87 22.38 -5.14
N TYR A 108 1.31 21.71 -4.13
CA TYR A 108 2.06 20.93 -3.14
C TYR A 108 2.12 19.43 -3.41
N PHE A 109 1.41 18.93 -4.45
CA PHE A 109 1.32 17.49 -4.71
C PHE A 109 2.70 16.81 -4.83
N GLY A 110 3.56 17.32 -5.69
CA GLY A 110 4.90 16.77 -5.88
C GLY A 110 5.77 16.88 -4.62
N SER A 111 5.61 17.96 -3.85
CA SER A 111 6.32 18.15 -2.60
C SER A 111 5.88 17.17 -1.51
N LYS A 112 4.59 16.86 -1.43
CA LYS A 112 4.05 15.86 -0.51
C LYS A 112 4.60 14.47 -0.81
N VAL A 113 4.59 14.05 -2.09
CA VAL A 113 5.15 12.76 -2.50
C VAL A 113 6.65 12.69 -2.20
N LYS A 114 7.38 13.77 -2.41
CA LYS A 114 8.81 13.83 -2.07
C LYS A 114 9.06 13.69 -0.57
N VAL A 115 8.30 14.40 0.26
CA VAL A 115 8.42 14.31 1.73
C VAL A 115 8.07 12.89 2.18
N LEU A 116 7.03 12.28 1.63
CA LEU A 116 6.70 10.88 1.90
C LEU A 116 7.87 9.95 1.55
N SER A 117 8.50 10.14 0.40
CA SER A 117 9.70 9.36 0.00
C SER A 117 10.84 9.48 1.01
N GLU A 118 11.09 10.69 1.53
CA GLU A 118 12.14 10.93 2.54
C GLU A 118 11.81 10.23 3.87
N MET A 119 10.55 10.28 4.30
CA MET A 119 10.07 9.58 5.50
C MET A 119 10.22 8.07 5.36
N ILE A 120 9.77 7.49 4.25
CA ILE A 120 9.86 6.04 4.00
C ILE A 120 11.33 5.59 3.89
N LYS A 121 12.20 6.37 3.26
CA LYS A 121 13.64 6.05 3.22
C LYS A 121 14.28 6.04 4.61
N HIS A 122 13.84 6.92 5.51
CA HIS A 122 14.30 6.93 6.91
C HIS A 122 13.86 5.67 7.62
N HIS A 123 12.57 5.40 7.62
CA HIS A 123 11.95 4.22 8.21
C HIS A 123 12.60 2.90 7.74
N VAL A 124 12.68 2.69 6.44
CA VAL A 124 13.32 1.50 5.84
C VAL A 124 14.77 1.33 6.30
N LYS A 125 15.51 2.43 6.43
CA LYS A 125 16.88 2.39 6.91
C LYS A 125 16.96 1.90 8.36
N GLU A 126 16.05 2.35 9.22
CA GLU A 126 16.02 1.94 10.63
C GLU A 126 15.64 0.49 10.80
N GLU A 127 14.75 -0.02 9.98
CA GLU A 127 14.43 -1.45 9.98
C GLU A 127 15.55 -2.32 9.42
N GLU A 128 16.21 -1.89 8.33
CA GLU A 128 17.16 -2.71 7.57
C GLU A 128 18.61 -2.58 8.02
N GLN A 129 18.97 -1.61 8.86
CA GLN A 129 20.34 -1.44 9.34
C GLN A 129 20.81 -2.64 10.19
N PRO A 130 22.13 -2.82 10.37
CA PRO A 130 22.68 -4.03 11.02
C PRO A 130 22.22 -4.26 12.46
N ASP A 131 21.79 -3.22 13.14
CA ASP A 131 21.27 -3.18 14.51
C ASP A 131 19.77 -2.75 14.53
N GLY A 132 19.06 -2.83 13.42
CA GLY A 132 17.68 -2.46 13.29
C GLY A 132 16.71 -3.61 13.52
N MET A 133 15.41 -3.31 13.41
CA MET A 133 14.32 -4.22 13.72
C MET A 133 14.45 -5.59 13.03
N PHE A 134 14.83 -5.63 11.75
CA PHE A 134 14.98 -6.90 11.03
C PHE A 134 16.18 -7.74 11.48
N ALA A 135 17.23 -7.12 12.00
CA ALA A 135 18.35 -7.85 12.58
C ALA A 135 17.93 -8.50 13.90
N GLU A 136 17.28 -7.75 14.78
CA GLU A 136 16.76 -8.27 16.05
C GLU A 136 15.72 -9.37 15.84
N ALA A 137 14.79 -9.19 14.88
CA ALA A 137 13.82 -10.22 14.54
C ALA A 137 14.49 -11.54 14.08
N ARG A 138 15.61 -11.46 13.36
CA ARG A 138 16.38 -12.65 12.95
C ARG A 138 17.11 -13.33 14.11
N ASP A 139 17.57 -12.55 15.07
CA ASP A 139 18.32 -13.03 16.23
C ASP A 139 17.37 -13.53 17.34
N SER A 140 16.08 -13.24 17.23
CA SER A 140 15.02 -13.68 18.13
C SER A 140 14.50 -15.09 17.77
N GLU A 141 13.55 -15.58 18.57
CA GLU A 141 12.87 -16.86 18.33
C GLU A 141 11.62 -16.76 17.42
N MET A 142 11.46 -15.66 16.65
CA MET A 142 10.34 -15.48 15.74
C MET A 142 10.34 -16.54 14.62
N ASP A 143 9.19 -17.17 14.37
CA ASP A 143 9.01 -17.99 13.17
C ASP A 143 8.75 -17.11 11.93
N LEU A 144 9.84 -16.52 11.42
CA LEU A 144 9.78 -15.60 10.27
C LEU A 144 9.16 -16.24 9.02
N LYS A 145 9.23 -17.57 8.89
CA LYS A 145 8.62 -18.27 7.76
C LYS A 145 7.11 -18.35 7.91
N ALA A 146 6.62 -18.73 9.07
CA ALA A 146 5.18 -18.77 9.35
C ALA A 146 4.56 -17.38 9.26
N LEU A 147 5.25 -16.35 9.81
CA LEU A 147 4.84 -14.95 9.68
C LEU A 147 4.79 -14.50 8.21
N GLY A 148 5.79 -14.85 7.41
CA GLY A 148 5.81 -14.52 5.99
C GLY A 148 4.64 -15.13 5.22
N GLU A 149 4.20 -16.33 5.59
CA GLU A 149 3.01 -16.96 5.00
C GLU A 149 1.73 -16.22 5.38
N GLN A 150 1.56 -15.84 6.65
CA GLN A 150 0.40 -15.06 7.14
C GLN A 150 0.35 -13.66 6.51
N MET A 151 1.49 -12.96 6.46
CA MET A 151 1.58 -11.63 5.86
C MET A 151 1.28 -11.67 4.36
N ALA A 152 1.76 -12.69 3.63
CA ALA A 152 1.47 -12.83 2.20
C ALA A 152 -0.02 -13.10 1.93
N GLU A 153 -0.68 -13.90 2.78
CA GLU A 153 -2.12 -14.14 2.70
C GLU A 153 -2.90 -12.85 2.98
N ARG A 154 -2.57 -12.15 4.06
CA ARG A 154 -3.21 -10.89 4.42
C ARG A 154 -3.03 -9.80 3.36
N LYS A 155 -1.82 -9.70 2.80
CA LYS A 155 -1.52 -8.81 1.69
C LYS A 155 -2.41 -9.07 0.49
N ALA A 156 -2.57 -10.34 0.10
CA ALA A 156 -3.43 -10.71 -1.03
C ALA A 156 -4.91 -10.37 -0.78
N GLU A 157 -5.40 -10.50 0.46
CA GLU A 157 -6.75 -10.08 0.84
C GLU A 157 -6.95 -8.57 0.68
N LEU A 158 -5.97 -7.77 1.16
CA LEU A 158 -6.02 -6.31 1.09
C LEU A 158 -5.95 -5.81 -0.35
N GLU A 159 -5.12 -6.43 -1.19
CA GLU A 159 -4.98 -6.09 -2.61
C GLU A 159 -6.21 -6.54 -3.43
N GLY A 160 -6.82 -7.68 -3.10
CA GLY A 160 -8.01 -8.20 -3.78
C GLY A 160 -9.31 -7.53 -3.39
N GLY A 161 -9.40 -6.93 -2.20
CA GLY A 161 -10.60 -6.24 -1.71
C GLY A 161 -10.82 -4.85 -2.30
N SER A 162 -9.87 -4.29 -3.03
CA SER A 162 -9.97 -2.97 -3.66
C SER A 162 -10.70 -2.98 -5.01
N ASP A 163 -10.99 -4.16 -5.59
CA ASP A 163 -11.65 -4.28 -6.90
C ASP A 163 -13.21 -4.32 -6.83
N ASP A 164 -13.82 -4.48 -5.63
CA ASP A 164 -15.26 -4.70 -5.51
C ASP A 164 -16.11 -3.43 -5.23
N SER A 165 -15.56 -2.21 -5.35
CA SER A 165 -16.30 -0.99 -4.99
C SER A 165 -16.85 -0.17 -6.17
N ASP A 166 -16.89 -0.68 -7.41
CA ASP A 166 -17.45 0.03 -8.56
C ASP A 166 -18.48 -0.79 -9.38
N GLU A 167 -19.41 -1.49 -8.72
CA GLU A 167 -20.67 -1.87 -9.34
C GLU A 167 -21.81 -1.04 -8.74
N GLY A 168 -21.91 0.20 -9.20
CA GLY A 168 -23.03 1.09 -8.94
C GLY A 168 -24.32 0.54 -9.55
N ASP A 169 -25.26 0.21 -8.69
CA ASP A 169 -26.64 -0.13 -8.99
C ASP A 169 -27.34 1.04 -9.70
N ASP A 170 -27.30 1.05 -11.04
CA ASP A 170 -28.17 1.91 -11.87
C ASP A 170 -29.50 1.19 -12.15
N GLU A 171 -30.36 1.10 -11.14
CA GLU A 171 -31.75 0.69 -11.32
C GLU A 171 -32.66 1.92 -11.46
N SER A 172 -32.75 2.45 -12.67
CA SER A 172 -33.77 3.41 -13.06
C SER A 172 -35.16 2.73 -13.18
N PRO A 173 -36.17 3.13 -12.45
CA PRO A 173 -37.51 2.59 -12.64
C PRO A 173 -38.18 3.16 -13.89
N LYS A 174 -38.47 2.28 -14.85
CA LYS A 174 -39.25 2.57 -16.05
C LYS A 174 -40.64 3.10 -15.70
N GLY A 175 -40.91 4.30 -16.24
CA GLY A 175 -42.18 4.97 -16.13
C GLY A 175 -43.37 4.17 -16.68
N LYS A 176 -44.43 4.12 -15.90
CA LYS A 176 -45.80 3.75 -16.37
C LYS A 176 -46.49 5.01 -16.86
N LYS A 177 -46.83 5.01 -18.18
CA LYS A 177 -47.83 5.89 -18.76
C LYS A 177 -49.21 5.50 -18.22
N SER A 178 -49.97 6.45 -17.73
CA SER A 178 -51.42 6.37 -17.73
C SER A 178 -52.01 7.72 -18.14
N ASP A 179 -52.73 7.60 -19.23
CA ASP A 179 -53.56 8.54 -19.94
C ASP A 179 -54.83 8.91 -19.14
N LYS A 180 -55.42 10.03 -19.52
CA LYS A 180 -56.79 10.55 -19.37
C LYS A 180 -57.06 11.61 -18.32
N GLY A 181 -57.50 12.71 -18.89
CA GLY A 181 -58.65 13.40 -18.34
C GLY A 181 -58.67 14.93 -18.60
N ARG A 182 -59.36 15.33 -19.66
CA ARG A 182 -59.92 16.68 -19.91
C ARG A 182 -60.67 17.18 -18.66
N ASP A 183 -60.58 18.47 -18.35
CA ASP A 183 -61.65 19.46 -18.56
C ASP A 183 -61.21 20.85 -18.02
N SER A 184 -61.28 21.77 -18.82
CA SER A 184 -62.06 23.00 -19.00
C SER A 184 -62.46 23.75 -17.72
N VAL A 185 -62.32 25.05 -17.81
CA VAL A 185 -63.10 26.20 -17.34
C VAL A 185 -62.35 27.25 -16.53
N ARG A 186 -61.94 28.32 -17.21
CA ARG A 186 -62.50 29.68 -17.12
C ARG A 186 -62.22 30.54 -15.92
N ALA A 187 -61.52 31.66 -16.23
CA ALA A 187 -61.82 33.04 -15.86
C ALA A 187 -61.79 33.45 -14.37
N SER A 188 -61.09 34.44 -13.96
CA SER A 188 -61.37 35.86 -14.05
C SER A 188 -60.51 36.68 -13.04
N LYS A 189 -59.96 37.75 -13.53
CA LYS A 189 -59.86 39.07 -12.93
C LYS A 189 -59.64 39.21 -11.41
N ARG A 190 -58.53 39.73 -11.01
CA ARG A 190 -58.33 41.19 -10.70
C ARG A 190 -56.86 41.44 -10.36
#